data_e6ce6f6f07fc15ee7a677ee53d9d6b9e
#
_entry.id   e6ce6f6f07fc15ee7a677ee53d9d6b9e
#
_cell.length_a   1.000
_cell.length_b   1.000
_cell.length_c   1.000
_cell.angle_alpha   90.00
_cell.angle_beta   90.00
_cell.angle_gamma   90.00
#
_symmetry.space_group_name_H-M   'P 1'
#
loop_
_entity.id
_entity.type
_entity.pdbx_description
1 polymer ?
#
loop_
_entity_poly.entity_id
_entity_poly.type
_entity_poly.pdbx_seq_one_letter_code
_entity_poly.pdbx_strand_id
1 'polypeptide(L)'
;MVPAAAFSAVLALLVSGCSAPTEQRAEPEPVAQGLQSYYEQQLQWEKCGSVIECATLKVPLDYENPQDGSIDLALNRRVAQGSEKNLLVNPGGPGGSGLDLVKSSVPLMFSKELQREYNVIGFDPRGVGKSTPVTCLDDAEQDELRQQNQRSWVPAEREEIRAESKKYADSCLEKTGELLGHVDTASAAKDMDIIREALGDEQLDYLGFSYGTFLGATYADLFPGHAGRMVLDGAMDPKSTSSQVDLAQAVGFEKEIEAWLEDCVESGDCPFTGTAEDAYKQLQDFFKKLEAKPMVASDGRKVPVIDFINGFIIRSTSQPPGRCSARRWPTRWRATWIRSSTSPTCPPAATRRGTIRATPPRPSAR
;
A
#
# COMPACT_ATOMS: atom_id res chain seq x y z
N MET A 1 32.83 43.17 80.83
CA MET A 1 31.55 42.51 80.80
C MET A 1 30.96 42.69 79.39
N VAL A 2 31.07 41.71 78.56
CA VAL A 2 30.55 41.72 77.18
C VAL A 2 29.75 40.47 77.03
N PRO A 3 28.46 40.49 76.63
CA PRO A 3 27.70 39.26 76.37
C PRO A 3 27.93 38.76 74.95
N ALA A 4 28.11 37.45 74.83
CA ALA A 4 28.25 36.73 73.62
C ALA A 4 26.88 36.60 72.89
N ALA A 5 26.84 37.05 71.66
CA ALA A 5 25.71 36.80 70.78
C ALA A 5 25.90 35.45 69.95
N ALA A 6 24.98 34.52 70.16
CA ALA A 6 24.96 33.26 69.43
C ALA A 6 24.36 33.48 68.06
N PHE A 7 25.12 33.16 66.99
CA PHE A 7 24.62 33.08 65.59
C PHE A 7 24.09 31.70 65.36
N SER A 8 22.77 31.56 65.19
CA SER A 8 22.12 30.38 64.68
C SER A 8 22.02 30.43 63.12
N ALA A 9 22.84 29.67 62.46
CA ALA A 9 22.78 29.54 61.03
C ALA A 9 21.63 28.54 60.63
N VAL A 10 20.56 29.05 60.03
CA VAL A 10 19.51 28.25 59.46
C VAL A 10 19.92 27.83 58.00
N LEU A 11 20.22 26.54 57.83
CA LEU A 11 20.56 25.97 56.56
C LEU A 11 19.25 25.68 55.80
N ALA A 12 18.85 26.57 54.86
CA ALA A 12 17.73 26.35 53.97
C ALA A 12 18.15 25.41 52.83
N LEU A 13 17.71 24.15 52.89
CA LEU A 13 17.80 23.19 51.80
C LEU A 13 16.83 23.60 50.68
N LEU A 14 17.37 24.17 49.61
CA LEU A 14 16.65 24.37 48.35
C LEU A 14 16.48 23.01 47.66
N VAL A 15 15.32 22.39 47.84
CA VAL A 15 14.88 21.25 47.02
C VAL A 15 14.45 21.80 45.65
N SER A 16 15.38 21.84 44.69
CA SER A 16 15.05 22.10 43.30
C SER A 16 14.37 20.84 42.75
N GLY A 17 13.04 20.81 42.81
CA GLY A 17 12.24 19.82 42.10
C GLY A 17 12.41 20.04 40.60
N CYS A 18 13.02 19.09 39.89
CA CYS A 18 12.89 18.97 38.43
C CYS A 18 11.43 18.66 38.12
N SER A 19 10.63 19.69 37.89
CA SER A 19 9.35 19.51 37.20
C SER A 19 9.68 19.10 35.77
N ALA A 20 9.35 17.86 35.41
CA ALA A 20 9.31 17.47 34.01
C ALA A 20 8.37 18.43 33.25
N PRO A 21 8.71 18.86 32.04
CA PRO A 21 7.79 19.66 31.26
C PRO A 21 6.50 18.85 31.10
N THR A 22 5.42 19.40 31.62
CA THR A 22 4.07 18.90 31.28
C THR A 22 3.93 19.14 29.80
N GLU A 23 3.90 18.08 28.99
CA GLU A 23 3.47 18.16 27.60
C GLU A 23 2.11 18.85 27.62
N GLN A 24 2.09 20.10 27.20
CA GLN A 24 0.84 20.78 26.94
C GLN A 24 0.18 20.07 25.77
N ARG A 25 -0.83 19.28 26.09
CA ARG A 25 -1.73 18.69 25.11
C ARG A 25 -2.22 19.83 24.23
N ALA A 26 -1.93 19.78 22.95
CA ALA A 26 -2.46 20.75 22.00
C ALA A 26 -3.99 20.69 22.10
N GLU A 27 -4.63 21.87 22.26
CA GLU A 27 -6.09 21.91 22.15
C GLU A 27 -6.49 21.37 20.78
N PRO A 28 -7.59 20.57 20.68
CA PRO A 28 -8.07 20.07 19.41
C PRO A 28 -8.24 21.23 18.43
N GLU A 29 -7.67 21.11 17.24
CA GLU A 29 -7.86 22.14 16.21
C GLU A 29 -9.36 22.25 15.89
N PRO A 30 -9.92 23.46 15.83
CA PRO A 30 -11.34 23.62 15.56
C PRO A 30 -11.66 23.09 14.16
N VAL A 31 -12.67 22.23 14.08
CA VAL A 31 -13.18 21.71 12.80
C VAL A 31 -13.54 22.90 11.88
N ALA A 32 -13.03 22.88 10.65
CA ALA A 32 -13.26 23.95 9.67
C ALA A 32 -14.75 24.17 9.43
N GLN A 33 -15.13 25.41 9.15
CA GLN A 33 -16.52 25.81 8.95
C GLN A 33 -17.18 24.97 7.82
N GLY A 34 -18.36 24.40 8.10
CA GLY A 34 -19.11 23.58 7.17
C GLY A 34 -18.80 22.08 7.23
N LEU A 35 -17.78 21.66 7.98
CA LEU A 35 -17.41 20.25 8.11
C LEU A 35 -18.01 19.56 9.35
N GLN A 36 -18.64 20.29 10.27
CA GLN A 36 -19.14 19.76 11.55
C GLN A 36 -20.00 18.51 11.40
N SER A 37 -20.93 18.52 10.45
CA SER A 37 -21.84 17.38 10.23
C SER A 37 -21.12 16.12 9.74
N TYR A 38 -19.95 16.26 9.08
CA TYR A 38 -19.14 15.14 8.65
C TYR A 38 -18.36 14.54 9.82
N TYR A 39 -17.87 15.35 10.75
CA TYR A 39 -17.13 14.92 11.92
C TYR A 39 -18.03 14.37 13.06
N GLU A 40 -19.33 14.73 13.08
CA GLU A 40 -20.29 14.24 14.08
C GLU A 40 -20.90 12.88 13.73
N GLN A 41 -20.51 12.28 12.59
CA GLN A 41 -21.02 10.99 12.16
C GLN A 41 -20.54 9.85 13.08
N GLN A 42 -21.40 8.86 13.25
CA GLN A 42 -21.07 7.61 13.93
C GLN A 42 -21.17 6.45 12.95
N LEU A 43 -20.13 5.65 12.86
CA LEU A 43 -20.10 4.48 12.00
C LEU A 43 -21.11 3.42 12.47
N GLN A 44 -22.01 3.04 11.58
CA GLN A 44 -22.94 1.95 11.80
C GLN A 44 -22.35 0.68 11.20
N TRP A 45 -21.81 -0.18 12.06
CA TRP A 45 -21.17 -1.40 11.65
C TRP A 45 -22.15 -2.55 11.48
N GLU A 46 -22.20 -3.15 10.29
CA GLU A 46 -23.04 -4.29 9.96
C GLU A 46 -22.18 -5.49 9.56
N LYS A 47 -22.57 -6.70 9.93
CA LYS A 47 -21.86 -7.91 9.51
C LYS A 47 -21.93 -8.09 8.01
N CYS A 48 -20.76 -8.15 7.35
CA CYS A 48 -20.63 -8.43 5.92
C CYS A 48 -19.69 -9.63 5.62
N GLY A 49 -19.29 -10.35 6.66
CA GLY A 49 -18.48 -11.57 6.61
C GLY A 49 -18.43 -12.26 7.97
N SER A 50 -17.72 -13.39 8.08
CA SER A 50 -17.65 -14.16 9.32
C SER A 50 -16.98 -13.40 10.48
N VAL A 51 -15.96 -12.61 10.17
CA VAL A 51 -15.17 -11.79 11.11
C VAL A 51 -15.00 -10.37 10.59
N ILE A 52 -15.78 -9.98 9.60
CA ILE A 52 -15.72 -8.67 8.93
C ILE A 52 -17.05 -7.97 9.15
N GLU A 53 -16.95 -6.71 9.50
CA GLU A 53 -18.07 -5.76 9.53
C GLU A 53 -17.79 -4.64 8.54
N CYS A 54 -18.84 -4.09 7.96
CA CYS A 54 -18.81 -3.02 6.96
C CYS A 54 -19.57 -1.81 7.46
N ALA A 55 -19.17 -0.63 7.03
CA ALA A 55 -19.84 0.63 7.27
C ALA A 55 -19.68 1.57 6.07
N THR A 56 -20.50 2.61 6.03
CA THR A 56 -20.39 3.71 5.07
C THR A 56 -20.25 5.02 5.85
N LEU A 57 -19.37 5.90 5.36
CA LEU A 57 -19.13 7.21 5.91
C LEU A 57 -19.28 8.27 4.81
N LYS A 58 -19.97 9.36 5.09
CA LYS A 58 -20.05 10.49 4.15
C LYS A 58 -18.90 11.44 4.37
N VAL A 59 -18.32 11.91 3.24
CA VAL A 59 -17.31 12.96 3.24
C VAL A 59 -17.69 14.02 2.20
N PRO A 60 -17.24 15.28 2.32
CA PRO A 60 -17.57 16.30 1.31
C PRO A 60 -16.95 15.90 -0.04
N LEU A 61 -17.66 16.21 -1.12
CA LEU A 61 -17.10 16.10 -2.46
C LEU A 61 -15.91 17.04 -2.58
N ASP A 62 -16.10 18.32 -2.26
CA ASP A 62 -15.10 19.37 -2.23
C ASP A 62 -14.89 19.88 -0.80
N TYR A 63 -13.67 19.81 -0.29
CA TYR A 63 -13.31 20.32 1.03
C TYR A 63 -13.25 21.86 1.10
N GLU A 64 -13.13 22.54 -0.04
CA GLU A 64 -13.19 24.01 -0.08
C GLU A 64 -14.64 24.50 -0.06
N ASN A 65 -15.56 23.68 -0.58
CA ASN A 65 -16.99 23.97 -0.66
C ASN A 65 -17.81 22.78 -0.11
N PRO A 66 -17.77 22.46 1.20
CA PRO A 66 -18.34 21.24 1.74
C PRO A 66 -19.87 21.16 1.67
N GLN A 67 -20.56 22.24 1.25
CA GLN A 67 -21.99 22.30 1.03
C GLN A 67 -22.41 21.85 -0.39
N ASP A 68 -21.46 21.75 -1.34
CA ASP A 68 -21.78 21.49 -2.74
C ASP A 68 -21.97 20.00 -3.06
N GLY A 69 -21.91 19.14 -2.05
CA GLY A 69 -22.19 17.72 -2.20
C GLY A 69 -21.35 16.83 -1.30
N SER A 70 -21.70 15.57 -1.28
CA SER A 70 -20.99 14.54 -0.51
C SER A 70 -20.84 13.28 -1.32
N ILE A 71 -19.84 12.50 -0.96
CA ILE A 71 -19.60 11.15 -1.47
C ILE A 71 -19.62 10.15 -0.32
N ASP A 72 -19.88 8.89 -0.64
CA ASP A 72 -19.87 7.80 0.31
C ASP A 72 -18.53 7.06 0.25
N LEU A 73 -17.88 6.92 1.40
CA LEU A 73 -16.72 6.05 1.58
C LEU A 73 -17.17 4.71 2.15
N ALA A 74 -16.74 3.64 1.54
CA ALA A 74 -16.94 2.29 2.04
C ALA A 74 -15.79 1.90 2.96
N LEU A 75 -16.13 1.39 4.15
CA LEU A 75 -15.20 0.88 5.12
C LEU A 75 -15.51 -0.58 5.44
N ASN A 76 -14.48 -1.31 5.84
CA ASN A 76 -14.66 -2.56 6.55
C ASN A 76 -13.68 -2.66 7.72
N ARG A 77 -14.02 -3.51 8.68
CA ARG A 77 -13.09 -3.85 9.76
C ARG A 77 -13.06 -5.35 10.00
N ARG A 78 -11.85 -5.82 10.29
CA ARG A 78 -11.66 -7.12 10.90
C ARG A 78 -11.59 -6.90 12.41
N VAL A 79 -12.60 -7.39 13.11
CA VAL A 79 -12.74 -7.17 14.55
C VAL A 79 -11.71 -7.99 15.33
N ALA A 80 -10.95 -7.32 16.20
CA ALA A 80 -10.09 -7.95 17.17
C ALA A 80 -10.89 -8.54 18.34
N GLN A 81 -10.38 -9.59 18.97
CA GLN A 81 -11.03 -10.17 20.15
C GLN A 81 -10.55 -9.44 21.41
N GLY A 82 -11.38 -8.53 21.92
CA GLY A 82 -11.14 -7.87 23.21
C GLY A 82 -10.20 -6.65 23.15
N SER A 83 -10.04 -6.03 21.98
CA SER A 83 -9.32 -4.76 21.82
C SER A 83 -10.22 -3.71 21.19
N GLU A 84 -10.09 -2.47 21.65
CA GLU A 84 -10.77 -1.29 21.10
C GLU A 84 -9.82 -0.46 20.20
N LYS A 85 -8.54 -0.85 20.09
CA LYS A 85 -7.56 -0.14 19.25
C LYS A 85 -7.88 -0.35 17.77
N ASN A 86 -7.81 0.72 16.99
CA ASN A 86 -8.00 0.69 15.56
C ASN A 86 -6.68 0.89 14.83
N LEU A 87 -6.50 0.20 13.69
CA LEU A 87 -5.38 0.38 12.77
C LEU A 87 -5.97 0.58 11.37
N LEU A 88 -5.89 1.78 10.87
CA LEU A 88 -6.29 2.08 9.49
C LEU A 88 -5.20 1.60 8.54
N VAL A 89 -5.59 0.89 7.46
CA VAL A 89 -4.64 0.32 6.51
C VAL A 89 -4.95 0.75 5.08
N ASN A 90 -3.89 0.95 4.27
CA ASN A 90 -4.03 1.26 2.85
C ASN A 90 -2.99 0.48 2.02
N PRO A 91 -3.42 -0.26 0.98
CA PRO A 91 -2.53 -1.08 0.15
C PRO A 91 -1.66 -0.26 -0.83
N GLY A 92 -1.98 1.00 -1.04
CA GLY A 92 -1.32 1.84 -2.04
C GLY A 92 -1.97 1.76 -3.41
N GLY A 93 -1.17 1.78 -4.43
CA GLY A 93 -1.55 1.88 -5.83
C GLY A 93 -0.97 3.16 -6.45
N PRO A 94 -1.70 4.31 -6.53
CA PRO A 94 -3.05 4.63 -6.02
C PRO A 94 -4.16 3.78 -6.63
N GLY A 95 -5.31 3.73 -5.92
CA GLY A 95 -6.50 3.00 -6.38
C GLY A 95 -6.65 1.57 -5.83
N GLY A 96 -5.76 1.13 -4.95
CA GLY A 96 -5.91 -0.14 -4.25
C GLY A 96 -7.05 -0.12 -3.24
N SER A 97 -7.88 -1.19 -3.21
CA SER A 97 -8.98 -1.33 -2.28
C SER A 97 -8.49 -1.73 -0.88
N GLY A 98 -8.75 -0.86 0.11
CA GLY A 98 -8.51 -1.19 1.52
C GLY A 98 -9.44 -2.28 2.02
N LEU A 99 -10.66 -2.35 1.48
CA LEU A 99 -11.61 -3.41 1.80
C LEU A 99 -11.07 -4.79 1.41
N ASP A 100 -10.48 -4.91 0.23
CA ASP A 100 -9.91 -6.17 -0.24
C ASP A 100 -8.63 -6.54 0.52
N LEU A 101 -7.82 -5.56 0.90
CA LEU A 101 -6.66 -5.77 1.77
C LEU A 101 -7.09 -6.44 3.09
N VAL A 102 -8.08 -5.88 3.78
CA VAL A 102 -8.57 -6.40 5.07
C VAL A 102 -9.20 -7.79 4.90
N LYS A 103 -9.99 -7.98 3.86
CA LYS A 103 -10.70 -9.23 3.60
C LYS A 103 -9.76 -10.38 3.22
N SER A 104 -8.79 -10.12 2.34
CA SER A 104 -8.05 -11.17 1.64
C SER A 104 -6.59 -11.28 2.09
N SER A 105 -5.94 -10.17 2.42
CA SER A 105 -4.49 -10.13 2.66
C SER A 105 -4.14 -10.11 4.16
N VAL A 106 -4.88 -9.40 4.98
CA VAL A 106 -4.62 -9.33 6.44
C VAL A 106 -4.50 -10.71 7.09
N PRO A 107 -5.38 -11.70 6.80
CA PRO A 107 -5.25 -13.03 7.39
C PRO A 107 -3.93 -13.74 7.09
N LEU A 108 -3.27 -13.39 5.99
CA LEU A 108 -2.06 -14.04 5.47
C LEU A 108 -0.79 -13.25 5.81
N MET A 109 -0.84 -11.91 5.78
CA MET A 109 0.31 -11.03 5.89
C MET A 109 0.55 -10.53 7.31
N PHE A 110 -0.51 -10.32 8.09
CA PHE A 110 -0.40 -9.73 9.43
C PHE A 110 -0.17 -10.80 10.49
N SER A 111 0.68 -10.50 11.46
CA SER A 111 0.91 -11.41 12.57
C SER A 111 -0.36 -11.65 13.39
N LYS A 112 -0.43 -12.80 14.05
CA LYS A 112 -1.58 -13.13 14.91
C LYS A 112 -1.70 -12.17 16.10
N GLU A 113 -0.57 -11.65 16.59
CA GLU A 113 -0.50 -10.65 17.64
C GLU A 113 -1.19 -9.37 17.20
N LEU A 114 -0.83 -8.82 16.03
CA LEU A 114 -1.43 -7.61 15.49
C LEU A 114 -2.94 -7.78 15.26
N GLN A 115 -3.36 -8.93 14.71
CA GLN A 115 -4.78 -9.21 14.48
C GLN A 115 -5.60 -9.39 15.78
N ARG A 116 -4.95 -9.63 16.94
CA ARG A 116 -5.62 -9.66 18.26
C ARG A 116 -5.64 -8.30 18.93
N GLU A 117 -4.60 -7.49 18.71
CA GLU A 117 -4.42 -6.19 19.38
C GLU A 117 -5.16 -5.04 18.68
N TYR A 118 -5.51 -5.20 17.40
CA TYR A 118 -6.13 -4.15 16.60
C TYR A 118 -7.35 -4.63 15.83
N ASN A 119 -8.40 -3.82 15.86
CA ASN A 119 -9.38 -3.81 14.78
C ASN A 119 -8.67 -3.29 13.53
N VAL A 120 -8.50 -4.11 12.51
CA VAL A 120 -7.87 -3.69 11.27
C VAL A 120 -8.93 -3.10 10.35
N ILE A 121 -8.84 -1.79 10.10
CA ILE A 121 -9.80 -1.00 9.34
C ILE A 121 -9.29 -0.81 7.92
N GLY A 122 -10.04 -1.24 6.92
CA GLY A 122 -9.82 -0.90 5.52
C GLY A 122 -10.84 0.12 5.05
N PHE A 123 -10.43 0.98 4.17
CA PHE A 123 -11.33 1.86 3.44
C PHE A 123 -10.95 1.89 1.97
N ASP A 124 -11.93 2.03 1.10
CA ASP A 124 -11.67 2.39 -0.28
C ASP A 124 -11.56 3.91 -0.34
N PRO A 125 -10.43 4.49 -0.78
CA PRO A 125 -10.34 5.93 -0.93
C PRO A 125 -11.39 6.49 -1.91
N ARG A 126 -11.65 7.79 -1.85
CA ARG A 126 -12.53 8.47 -2.80
C ARG A 126 -12.19 8.08 -4.24
N GLY A 127 -13.21 7.78 -5.03
CA GLY A 127 -13.04 7.33 -6.41
C GLY A 127 -12.60 5.86 -6.60
N VAL A 128 -12.45 5.09 -5.51
CA VAL A 128 -11.96 3.71 -5.56
C VAL A 128 -13.02 2.71 -5.14
N GLY A 129 -13.09 1.59 -5.81
CA GLY A 129 -13.84 0.39 -5.42
C GLY A 129 -15.30 0.67 -5.13
N LYS A 130 -15.69 0.64 -3.84
CA LYS A 130 -17.07 0.91 -3.39
C LYS A 130 -17.29 2.33 -2.89
N SER A 131 -16.27 3.18 -2.91
CA SER A 131 -16.29 4.57 -2.47
C SER A 131 -16.53 5.52 -3.64
N THR A 132 -17.75 5.55 -4.17
CA THR A 132 -18.15 6.38 -5.31
C THR A 132 -17.10 6.32 -6.43
N PRO A 133 -17.01 5.17 -7.15
CA PRO A 133 -15.84 4.89 -8.00
C PRO A 133 -15.74 5.80 -9.22
N VAL A 134 -14.52 6.15 -9.58
CA VAL A 134 -14.21 6.72 -10.90
C VAL A 134 -14.52 5.68 -11.98
N THR A 135 -15.35 6.06 -12.94
CA THR A 135 -15.74 5.20 -14.07
C THR A 135 -15.31 5.86 -15.37
N CYS A 136 -14.52 5.16 -16.17
CA CYS A 136 -14.01 5.66 -17.44
C CYS A 136 -14.51 4.86 -18.63
N LEU A 137 -14.44 3.54 -18.54
CA LEU A 137 -14.79 2.58 -19.60
C LEU A 137 -15.75 1.54 -19.06
N ASP A 138 -16.55 0.94 -19.93
CA ASP A 138 -17.25 -0.30 -19.61
C ASP A 138 -16.30 -1.51 -19.70
N ASP A 139 -16.79 -2.70 -19.33
CA ASP A 139 -15.97 -3.92 -19.30
C ASP A 139 -15.43 -4.30 -20.68
N ALA A 140 -16.21 -4.09 -21.76
CA ALA A 140 -15.81 -4.41 -23.11
C ALA A 140 -14.75 -3.41 -23.63
N GLU A 141 -14.97 -2.12 -23.41
CA GLU A 141 -14.01 -1.06 -23.71
C GLU A 141 -12.70 -1.26 -22.95
N GLN A 142 -12.78 -1.68 -21.66
CA GLN A 142 -11.62 -1.97 -20.83
C GLN A 142 -10.82 -3.18 -21.37
N ASP A 143 -11.51 -4.24 -21.78
CA ASP A 143 -10.89 -5.42 -22.39
C ASP A 143 -10.24 -5.09 -23.74
N GLU A 144 -10.85 -4.23 -24.54
CA GLU A 144 -10.27 -3.74 -25.80
C GLU A 144 -8.99 -2.92 -25.53
N LEU A 145 -9.04 -1.98 -24.61
CA LEU A 145 -7.87 -1.16 -24.22
C LEU A 145 -6.71 -2.05 -23.74
N ARG A 146 -6.99 -3.05 -22.90
CA ARG A 146 -5.96 -3.96 -22.36
C ARG A 146 -5.29 -4.83 -23.44
N GLN A 147 -5.95 -5.08 -24.56
CA GLN A 147 -5.38 -5.87 -25.66
C GLN A 147 -4.49 -5.04 -26.60
N GLN A 148 -4.45 -3.70 -26.42
CA GLN A 148 -3.59 -2.83 -27.20
C GLN A 148 -2.13 -2.98 -26.77
N ASN A 149 -1.24 -3.10 -27.74
CA ASN A 149 0.20 -3.16 -27.51
C ASN A 149 0.80 -1.75 -27.63
N GLN A 150 0.51 -0.87 -26.68
CA GLN A 150 0.97 0.52 -26.70
C GLN A 150 2.47 0.59 -26.41
N ARG A 151 3.26 1.07 -27.39
CA ARG A 151 4.73 1.19 -27.31
C ARG A 151 5.14 2.66 -27.25
N SER A 152 4.98 3.30 -26.09
CA SER A 152 5.31 4.73 -25.90
C SER A 152 6.78 5.08 -26.16
N TRP A 153 7.68 4.08 -26.15
CA TRP A 153 9.08 4.22 -26.53
C TRP A 153 9.30 4.29 -28.05
N VAL A 154 8.30 3.93 -28.88
CA VAL A 154 8.36 4.05 -30.34
C VAL A 154 7.87 5.43 -30.78
N PRO A 155 8.74 6.32 -31.28
CA PRO A 155 8.34 7.70 -31.61
C PRO A 155 7.15 7.81 -32.58
N ALA A 156 7.05 6.89 -33.56
CA ALA A 156 5.98 6.90 -34.55
C ALA A 156 4.59 6.58 -33.96
N GLU A 157 4.51 5.92 -32.79
CA GLU A 157 3.26 5.54 -32.14
C GLU A 157 2.79 6.57 -31.10
N ARG A 158 3.65 7.51 -30.73
CA ARG A 158 3.36 8.44 -29.60
C ARG A 158 2.15 9.33 -29.83
N GLU A 159 1.91 9.76 -31.05
CA GLU A 159 0.77 10.65 -31.36
C GLU A 159 -0.55 9.89 -31.27
N GLU A 160 -0.61 8.66 -31.76
CA GLU A 160 -1.75 7.78 -31.60
C GLU A 160 -2.06 7.48 -30.13
N ILE A 161 -1.02 7.11 -29.34
CA ILE A 161 -1.14 6.87 -27.90
C ILE A 161 -1.65 8.12 -27.17
N ARG A 162 -1.19 9.32 -27.54
CA ARG A 162 -1.71 10.57 -26.96
C ARG A 162 -3.18 10.80 -27.28
N ALA A 163 -3.59 10.54 -28.51
CA ALA A 163 -4.99 10.68 -28.90
C ALA A 163 -5.89 9.71 -28.14
N GLU A 164 -5.46 8.46 -28.01
CA GLU A 164 -6.16 7.45 -27.22
C GLU A 164 -6.21 7.80 -25.71
N SER A 165 -5.09 8.28 -25.15
CA SER A 165 -5.04 8.72 -23.75
C SER A 165 -5.98 9.89 -23.50
N LYS A 166 -6.07 10.84 -24.47
CA LYS A 166 -7.03 11.94 -24.38
C LYS A 166 -8.47 11.44 -24.42
N LYS A 167 -8.79 10.54 -25.35
CA LYS A 167 -10.14 9.92 -25.43
C LYS A 167 -10.51 9.21 -24.12
N TYR A 168 -9.55 8.50 -23.52
CA TYR A 168 -9.74 7.86 -22.22
C TYR A 168 -10.04 8.88 -21.13
N ALA A 169 -9.25 9.96 -21.04
CA ALA A 169 -9.44 11.03 -20.06
C ALA A 169 -10.79 11.76 -20.23
N ASP A 170 -11.19 12.04 -21.48
CA ASP A 170 -12.49 12.64 -21.78
C ASP A 170 -13.65 11.74 -21.34
N SER A 171 -13.53 10.42 -21.54
CA SER A 171 -14.53 9.43 -21.09
C SER A 171 -14.61 9.33 -19.55
N CYS A 172 -13.47 9.45 -18.86
CA CYS A 172 -13.46 9.52 -17.40
C CYS A 172 -14.23 10.75 -16.90
N LEU A 173 -14.01 11.91 -17.52
CA LEU A 173 -14.69 13.14 -17.14
C LEU A 173 -16.20 13.05 -17.41
N GLU A 174 -16.59 12.52 -18.56
CA GLU A 174 -18.01 12.36 -18.93
C GLU A 174 -18.77 11.42 -17.99
N LYS A 175 -18.15 10.28 -17.65
CA LYS A 175 -18.81 9.23 -16.85
C LYS A 175 -18.72 9.44 -15.33
N THR A 176 -17.69 10.12 -14.85
CA THR A 176 -17.46 10.36 -13.42
C THR A 176 -17.96 11.73 -12.95
N GLY A 177 -17.91 12.74 -13.84
CA GLY A 177 -18.31 14.11 -13.52
C GLY A 177 -17.37 14.81 -12.54
N GLU A 178 -17.92 15.64 -11.65
CA GLU A 178 -17.18 16.52 -10.74
C GLU A 178 -16.21 15.78 -9.82
N LEU A 179 -16.54 14.58 -9.39
CA LEU A 179 -15.66 13.78 -8.51
C LEU A 179 -14.25 13.63 -9.08
N LEU A 180 -14.10 13.58 -10.42
CA LEU A 180 -12.79 13.42 -11.06
C LEU A 180 -11.80 14.53 -10.69
N GLY A 181 -12.30 15.75 -10.41
CA GLY A 181 -11.50 16.88 -9.93
C GLY A 181 -11.08 16.81 -8.47
N HIS A 182 -11.64 15.89 -7.70
CA HIS A 182 -11.50 15.81 -6.23
C HIS A 182 -10.97 14.47 -5.72
N VAL A 183 -10.28 13.69 -6.56
CA VAL A 183 -9.68 12.39 -6.18
C VAL A 183 -8.19 12.50 -5.83
N ASP A 184 -7.75 13.68 -5.41
CA ASP A 184 -6.37 13.97 -5.02
C ASP A 184 -6.01 13.41 -3.63
N THR A 185 -4.70 13.31 -3.36
CA THR A 185 -4.18 12.74 -2.12
C THR A 185 -4.50 13.59 -0.89
N ALA A 186 -4.54 14.92 -1.01
CA ALA A 186 -4.85 15.79 0.13
C ALA A 186 -6.31 15.63 0.55
N SER A 187 -7.24 15.52 -0.39
CA SER A 187 -8.64 15.22 -0.13
C SER A 187 -8.82 13.85 0.50
N ALA A 188 -8.10 12.83 0.01
CA ALA A 188 -8.11 11.49 0.61
C ALA A 188 -7.52 11.47 2.04
N ALA A 189 -6.50 12.27 2.32
CA ALA A 189 -5.95 12.42 3.66
C ALA A 189 -6.93 13.12 4.62
N LYS A 190 -7.67 14.13 4.14
CA LYS A 190 -8.75 14.75 4.92
C LYS A 190 -9.89 13.76 5.21
N ASP A 191 -10.22 12.85 4.28
CA ASP A 191 -11.16 11.76 4.52
C ASP A 191 -10.68 10.87 5.68
N MET A 192 -9.38 10.61 5.77
CA MET A 192 -8.82 9.78 6.86
C MET A 192 -9.03 10.44 8.23
N ASP A 193 -9.02 11.78 8.32
CA ASP A 193 -9.28 12.45 9.59
C ASP A 193 -10.75 12.36 10.00
N ILE A 194 -11.68 12.43 9.06
CA ILE A 194 -13.10 12.16 9.32
C ILE A 194 -13.30 10.68 9.75
N ILE A 195 -12.58 9.73 9.11
CA ILE A 195 -12.60 8.31 9.53
C ILE A 195 -12.09 8.17 10.97
N ARG A 196 -10.96 8.81 11.33
CA ARG A 196 -10.41 8.82 12.69
C ARG A 196 -11.44 9.26 13.71
N GLU A 197 -12.09 10.40 13.46
CA GLU A 197 -13.10 10.93 14.37
C GLU A 197 -14.31 10.00 14.49
N ALA A 198 -14.80 9.48 13.37
CA ALA A 198 -15.93 8.56 13.34
C ALA A 198 -15.62 7.20 14.02
N LEU A 199 -14.35 6.83 14.15
CA LEU A 199 -13.88 5.68 14.94
C LEU A 199 -13.77 6.02 16.44
N GLY A 200 -13.82 7.31 16.82
CA GLY A 200 -13.62 7.79 18.18
C GLY A 200 -12.14 7.79 18.62
N ASP A 201 -11.22 7.77 17.68
CA ASP A 201 -9.78 7.76 17.96
C ASP A 201 -9.24 9.19 18.11
N GLU A 202 -8.50 9.46 19.19
CA GLU A 202 -7.82 10.73 19.37
C GLU A 202 -6.69 10.91 18.35
N GLN A 203 -5.96 9.85 18.07
CA GLN A 203 -4.90 9.80 17.08
C GLN A 203 -5.08 8.57 16.18
N LEU A 204 -4.74 8.74 14.91
CA LEU A 204 -4.84 7.69 13.89
C LEU A 204 -3.60 6.80 13.90
N ASP A 205 -3.75 5.54 14.29
CA ASP A 205 -2.74 4.51 14.01
C ASP A 205 -2.90 4.05 12.56
N TYR A 206 -1.82 4.04 11.80
CA TYR A 206 -1.86 3.84 10.36
C TYR A 206 -0.75 2.92 9.83
N LEU A 207 -1.10 2.05 8.88
CA LEU A 207 -0.14 1.26 8.10
C LEU A 207 -0.43 1.45 6.61
N GLY A 208 0.50 2.09 5.92
CA GLY A 208 0.44 2.31 4.46
C GLY A 208 1.54 1.56 3.72
N PHE A 209 1.16 0.93 2.61
CA PHE A 209 2.09 0.28 1.69
C PHE A 209 2.23 1.11 0.42
N SER A 210 3.47 1.21 -0.15
CA SER A 210 3.71 1.88 -1.42
C SER A 210 3.12 3.30 -1.45
N TYR A 211 2.20 3.64 -2.39
CA TYR A 211 1.49 4.92 -2.40
C TYR A 211 0.76 5.23 -1.07
N GLY A 212 0.33 4.21 -0.32
CA GLY A 212 -0.22 4.41 1.02
C GLY A 212 0.75 5.10 1.97
N THR A 213 2.05 5.04 1.71
CA THR A 213 3.06 5.78 2.48
C THR A 213 3.03 7.28 2.17
N PHE A 214 2.79 7.65 0.92
CA PHE A 214 2.60 9.04 0.50
C PHE A 214 1.30 9.61 1.08
N LEU A 215 0.21 8.83 1.05
CA LEU A 215 -1.06 9.20 1.68
C LEU A 215 -0.90 9.40 3.20
N GLY A 216 -0.23 8.48 3.89
CA GLY A 216 0.05 8.60 5.33
C GLY A 216 0.94 9.78 5.69
N ALA A 217 1.99 10.05 4.88
CA ALA A 217 2.85 11.22 5.06
C ALA A 217 2.07 12.53 4.87
N THR A 218 1.19 12.58 3.86
CA THR A 218 0.30 13.73 3.62
C THR A 218 -0.66 13.93 4.79
N TYR A 219 -1.22 12.86 5.35
CA TYR A 219 -2.05 12.93 6.54
C TYR A 219 -1.30 13.53 7.74
N ALA A 220 -0.09 13.02 8.01
CA ALA A 220 0.72 13.51 9.13
C ALA A 220 1.14 14.98 8.97
N ASP A 221 1.33 15.45 7.74
CA ASP A 221 1.63 16.85 7.44
C ASP A 221 0.41 17.76 7.63
N LEU A 222 -0.78 17.31 7.21
CA LEU A 222 -2.02 18.05 7.36
C LEU A 222 -2.58 18.03 8.79
N PHE A 223 -2.39 16.93 9.52
CA PHE A 223 -2.96 16.70 10.85
C PHE A 223 -1.90 16.21 11.84
N PRO A 224 -0.85 16.99 12.13
CA PRO A 224 0.26 16.53 12.98
C PRO A 224 -0.18 16.20 14.42
N GLY A 225 -1.23 16.85 14.93
CA GLY A 225 -1.81 16.57 16.25
C GLY A 225 -2.61 15.27 16.32
N HIS A 226 -3.11 14.79 15.17
CA HIS A 226 -3.93 13.58 15.06
C HIS A 226 -3.13 12.35 14.57
N ALA A 227 -1.87 12.51 14.17
CA ALA A 227 -1.02 11.40 13.75
C ALA A 227 -0.57 10.59 14.96
N GLY A 228 -0.95 9.31 15.00
CA GLY A 228 -0.57 8.32 16.00
C GLY A 228 0.67 7.53 15.58
N ARG A 229 0.61 6.20 15.78
CA ARG A 229 1.66 5.28 15.33
C ARG A 229 1.53 5.03 13.84
N MET A 230 2.51 5.44 13.05
CA MET A 230 2.49 5.31 11.62
C MET A 230 3.61 4.38 11.14
N VAL A 231 3.25 3.39 10.32
CA VAL A 231 4.19 2.52 9.62
C VAL A 231 4.01 2.75 8.12
N LEU A 232 5.10 3.14 7.46
CA LEU A 232 5.14 3.47 6.04
C LEU A 232 6.07 2.48 5.33
N ASP A 233 5.49 1.39 4.82
CA ASP A 233 6.22 0.28 4.21
C ASP A 233 6.38 0.50 2.70
N GLY A 234 7.62 0.50 2.21
CA GLY A 234 7.96 0.92 0.85
C GLY A 234 7.79 2.42 0.66
N ALA A 235 8.38 3.21 1.58
CA ALA A 235 8.18 4.65 1.68
C ALA A 235 8.55 5.40 0.39
N MET A 236 7.61 6.23 -0.07
CA MET A 236 7.81 7.18 -1.16
C MET A 236 8.24 8.54 -0.59
N ASP A 237 9.21 9.19 -1.23
CA ASP A 237 9.56 10.57 -0.91
C ASP A 237 8.47 11.51 -1.47
N PRO A 238 7.73 12.25 -0.60
CA PRO A 238 6.66 13.14 -1.05
C PRO A 238 7.11 14.28 -1.98
N LYS A 239 8.42 14.56 -2.03
CA LYS A 239 8.99 15.59 -2.90
C LYS A 239 9.38 15.07 -4.29
N SER A 240 9.33 13.75 -4.50
CA SER A 240 9.66 13.16 -5.79
C SER A 240 8.62 13.48 -6.85
N THR A 241 9.08 13.81 -8.04
CA THR A 241 8.21 13.87 -9.22
C THR A 241 7.82 12.48 -9.68
N SER A 242 6.71 12.34 -10.43
CA SER A 242 6.30 11.05 -10.99
C SER A 242 7.43 10.38 -11.78
N SER A 243 8.16 11.13 -12.62
CA SER A 243 9.28 10.58 -13.39
C SER A 243 10.43 10.07 -12.51
N GLN A 244 10.69 10.70 -11.37
CA GLN A 244 11.69 10.21 -10.41
C GLN A 244 11.24 8.91 -9.73
N VAL A 245 9.95 8.82 -9.38
CA VAL A 245 9.36 7.60 -8.82
C VAL A 245 9.42 6.47 -9.83
N ASP A 246 9.00 6.71 -11.08
CA ASP A 246 9.01 5.71 -12.15
C ASP A 246 10.44 5.18 -12.42
N LEU A 247 11.43 6.09 -12.48
CA LEU A 247 12.82 5.70 -12.65
C LEU A 247 13.35 4.88 -11.47
N ALA A 248 13.05 5.30 -10.24
CA ALA A 248 13.48 4.57 -9.05
C ALA A 248 12.85 3.16 -9.00
N GLN A 249 11.58 3.03 -9.36
CA GLN A 249 10.91 1.73 -9.45
C GLN A 249 11.52 0.86 -10.55
N ALA A 250 11.78 1.41 -11.74
CA ALA A 250 12.41 0.68 -12.83
C ALA A 250 13.78 0.12 -12.42
N VAL A 251 14.62 0.94 -11.77
CA VAL A 251 15.92 0.52 -11.24
C VAL A 251 15.77 -0.56 -10.15
N GLY A 252 14.77 -0.43 -9.29
CA GLY A 252 14.46 -1.42 -8.25
C GLY A 252 14.06 -2.77 -8.85
N PHE A 253 13.12 -2.78 -9.78
CA PHE A 253 12.68 -4.00 -10.46
C PHE A 253 13.81 -4.67 -11.25
N GLU A 254 14.67 -3.88 -11.89
CA GLU A 254 15.82 -4.41 -12.62
C GLU A 254 16.76 -5.20 -11.70
N LYS A 255 17.11 -4.63 -10.54
CA LYS A 255 17.94 -5.31 -9.54
C LYS A 255 17.29 -6.59 -9.00
N GLU A 256 15.98 -6.57 -8.76
CA GLU A 256 15.27 -7.76 -8.31
C GLU A 256 15.21 -8.85 -9.39
N ILE A 257 15.09 -8.47 -10.67
CA ILE A 257 15.15 -9.40 -11.79
C ILE A 257 16.52 -10.03 -11.91
N GLU A 258 17.60 -9.24 -11.78
CA GLU A 258 18.97 -9.74 -11.78
C GLU A 258 19.20 -10.73 -10.64
N ALA A 259 18.85 -10.36 -9.41
CA ALA A 259 18.96 -11.23 -8.23
C ALA A 259 18.13 -12.53 -8.37
N TRP A 260 16.93 -12.42 -8.93
CA TRP A 260 16.09 -13.58 -9.21
C TRP A 260 16.70 -14.51 -10.26
N LEU A 261 17.33 -13.97 -11.30
CA LEU A 261 18.02 -14.76 -12.34
C LEU A 261 19.25 -15.47 -11.77
N GLU A 262 20.01 -14.82 -10.88
CA GLU A 262 21.14 -15.45 -10.18
C GLU A 262 20.67 -16.67 -9.37
N ASP A 263 19.65 -16.50 -8.50
CA ASP A 263 19.05 -17.58 -7.71
C ASP A 263 18.48 -18.70 -8.61
N CYS A 264 17.81 -18.31 -9.71
CA CYS A 264 17.24 -19.23 -10.67
C CYS A 264 18.33 -20.14 -11.28
N VAL A 265 19.41 -19.57 -11.79
CA VAL A 265 20.51 -20.32 -12.43
C VAL A 265 21.22 -21.19 -11.40
N GLU A 266 21.50 -20.70 -10.21
CA GLU A 266 22.13 -21.46 -9.12
C GLU A 266 21.26 -22.64 -8.64
N SER A 267 19.94 -22.50 -8.71
CA SER A 267 19.01 -23.57 -8.29
C SER A 267 19.06 -24.82 -9.18
N GLY A 268 19.60 -24.70 -10.39
CA GLY A 268 19.65 -25.77 -11.38
C GLY A 268 18.30 -26.16 -12.01
N ASP A 269 17.22 -25.44 -11.68
CA ASP A 269 15.84 -25.66 -12.20
C ASP A 269 15.30 -24.40 -12.92
N CYS A 270 16.22 -23.69 -13.57
CA CYS A 270 15.95 -22.46 -14.28
C CYS A 270 15.48 -22.73 -15.73
N PRO A 271 14.49 -22.00 -16.28
CA PRO A 271 14.11 -22.11 -17.68
C PRO A 271 15.17 -21.52 -18.64
N PHE A 272 16.12 -20.77 -18.10
CA PHE A 272 17.23 -20.18 -18.82
C PHE A 272 18.51 -20.99 -18.59
N THR A 273 19.49 -20.86 -19.50
CA THR A 273 20.74 -21.60 -19.46
C THR A 273 21.94 -20.66 -19.47
N GLY A 274 23.07 -21.14 -18.96
CA GLY A 274 24.33 -20.36 -18.90
C GLY A 274 24.47 -19.57 -17.59
N THR A 275 25.14 -18.43 -17.65
CA THR A 275 25.30 -17.51 -16.54
C THR A 275 24.04 -16.67 -16.30
N ALA A 276 23.95 -15.94 -15.19
CA ALA A 276 22.86 -14.99 -14.94
C ALA A 276 22.76 -13.92 -16.06
N GLU A 277 23.89 -13.46 -16.59
CA GLU A 277 23.93 -12.54 -17.74
C GLU A 277 23.34 -13.17 -19.01
N ASP A 278 23.64 -14.45 -19.27
CA ASP A 278 23.05 -15.19 -20.41
C ASP A 278 21.54 -15.37 -20.21
N ALA A 279 21.11 -15.67 -19.00
CA ALA A 279 19.70 -15.80 -18.63
C ALA A 279 18.95 -14.46 -18.82
N TYR A 280 19.56 -13.35 -18.46
CA TYR A 280 19.02 -12.01 -18.66
C TYR A 280 18.83 -11.69 -20.15
N LYS A 281 19.81 -11.97 -20.99
CA LYS A 281 19.69 -11.83 -22.46
C LYS A 281 18.57 -12.69 -23.03
N GLN A 282 18.44 -13.93 -22.56
CA GLN A 282 17.37 -14.84 -22.99
C GLN A 282 15.98 -14.31 -22.58
N LEU A 283 15.85 -13.72 -21.37
CA LEU A 283 14.61 -13.07 -20.91
C LEU A 283 14.26 -11.86 -21.78
N GLN A 284 15.24 -10.99 -22.09
CA GLN A 284 15.03 -9.84 -22.98
C GLN A 284 14.59 -10.29 -24.39
N ASP A 285 15.23 -11.30 -24.94
CA ASP A 285 14.88 -11.84 -26.27
C ASP A 285 13.48 -12.49 -26.25
N PHE A 286 13.09 -13.08 -25.15
CA PHE A 286 11.73 -13.58 -24.96
C PHE A 286 10.70 -12.45 -25.01
N PHE A 287 10.93 -11.34 -24.28
CA PHE A 287 10.04 -10.18 -24.34
C PHE A 287 9.96 -9.53 -25.72
N LYS A 288 11.10 -9.40 -26.42
CA LYS A 288 11.11 -8.92 -27.84
C LYS A 288 10.30 -9.80 -28.75
N LYS A 289 10.32 -11.12 -28.58
CA LYS A 289 9.48 -12.05 -29.36
C LYS A 289 8.00 -11.88 -29.04
N LEU A 290 7.62 -11.69 -27.78
CA LEU A 290 6.24 -11.43 -27.38
C LEU A 290 5.73 -10.08 -27.90
N GLU A 291 6.58 -9.06 -27.92
CA GLU A 291 6.27 -7.75 -28.50
C GLU A 291 5.96 -7.86 -30.00
N ALA A 292 6.82 -8.58 -30.74
CA ALA A 292 6.64 -8.80 -32.18
C ALA A 292 5.43 -9.69 -32.49
N LYS A 293 5.11 -10.64 -31.62
CA LYS A 293 3.99 -11.58 -31.78
C LYS A 293 3.35 -11.87 -30.42
N PRO A 294 2.35 -11.09 -30.01
CA PRO A 294 1.63 -11.28 -28.75
C PRO A 294 1.07 -12.70 -28.62
N MET A 295 1.08 -13.23 -27.42
CA MET A 295 0.42 -14.49 -27.11
C MET A 295 -1.10 -14.33 -27.20
N VAL A 296 -1.78 -15.45 -27.43
CA VAL A 296 -3.25 -15.50 -27.43
C VAL A 296 -3.68 -16.39 -26.28
N ALA A 297 -4.52 -15.86 -25.41
CA ALA A 297 -5.13 -16.58 -24.30
C ALA A 297 -6.09 -17.66 -24.80
N SER A 298 -6.48 -18.59 -23.93
CA SER A 298 -7.39 -19.69 -24.29
C SER A 298 -8.80 -19.23 -24.69
N ASP A 299 -9.19 -18.04 -24.29
CA ASP A 299 -10.44 -17.35 -24.63
C ASP A 299 -10.34 -16.48 -25.89
N GLY A 300 -9.18 -16.49 -26.57
CA GLY A 300 -8.94 -15.75 -27.80
C GLY A 300 -8.39 -14.34 -27.64
N ARG A 301 -8.30 -13.81 -26.41
CA ARG A 301 -7.76 -12.46 -26.15
C ARG A 301 -6.25 -12.43 -26.40
N LYS A 302 -5.77 -11.31 -26.98
CA LYS A 302 -4.34 -11.02 -27.09
C LYS A 302 -3.78 -10.64 -25.74
N VAL A 303 -2.60 -11.16 -25.40
CA VAL A 303 -1.86 -10.81 -24.19
C VAL A 303 -0.68 -9.93 -24.61
N PRO A 304 -0.73 -8.62 -24.40
CA PRO A 304 0.36 -7.71 -24.69
C PRO A 304 1.61 -8.06 -23.88
N VAL A 305 2.78 -7.68 -24.38
CA VAL A 305 4.04 -7.90 -23.66
C VAL A 305 4.05 -7.26 -22.28
N ILE A 306 3.40 -6.12 -22.13
CA ILE A 306 3.34 -5.39 -20.83
C ILE A 306 2.61 -6.19 -19.75
N ASP A 307 1.52 -6.87 -20.08
CA ASP A 307 0.81 -7.75 -19.13
C ASP A 307 1.68 -8.93 -18.70
N PHE A 308 2.47 -9.43 -19.63
CA PHE A 308 3.42 -10.50 -19.33
C PHE A 308 4.55 -9.99 -18.40
N ILE A 309 5.12 -8.82 -18.69
CA ILE A 309 6.15 -8.18 -17.84
C ILE A 309 5.60 -7.94 -16.45
N ASN A 310 4.42 -7.34 -16.32
CA ASN A 310 3.77 -7.08 -15.03
C ASN A 310 3.53 -8.38 -14.25
N GLY A 311 3.01 -9.41 -14.90
CA GLY A 311 2.81 -10.72 -14.28
C GLY A 311 4.13 -11.38 -13.85
N PHE A 312 5.20 -11.19 -14.61
CA PHE A 312 6.54 -11.68 -14.27
C PHE A 312 7.11 -10.93 -13.04
N ILE A 313 7.06 -9.59 -13.03
CA ILE A 313 7.53 -8.76 -11.92
C ILE A 313 6.78 -9.12 -10.63
N ILE A 314 5.44 -9.14 -10.65
CA ILE A 314 4.64 -9.50 -9.48
C ILE A 314 5.02 -10.89 -8.96
N ARG A 315 5.29 -11.84 -9.86
CA ARG A 315 5.64 -13.19 -9.46
C ARG A 315 7.05 -13.30 -8.90
N SER A 316 8.03 -12.60 -9.48
CA SER A 316 9.42 -12.62 -9.01
C SER A 316 9.58 -11.92 -7.67
N THR A 317 8.85 -10.84 -7.41
CA THR A 317 8.90 -10.06 -6.16
C THR A 317 8.03 -10.60 -5.03
N SER A 318 7.02 -11.43 -5.33
CA SER A 318 6.03 -11.91 -4.33
C SER A 318 6.47 -13.15 -3.56
N GLN A 319 7.64 -13.72 -3.81
CA GLN A 319 8.10 -14.94 -3.12
C GLN A 319 9.44 -14.69 -2.41
N PRO A 320 9.57 -15.16 -1.16
CA PRO A 320 10.87 -15.14 -0.51
C PRO A 320 11.87 -15.94 -1.33
N PRO A 321 13.14 -15.49 -1.43
CA PRO A 321 14.19 -16.22 -2.13
C PRO A 321 14.29 -17.64 -1.55
N GLY A 322 14.25 -18.63 -2.42
CA GLY A 322 14.50 -20.03 -2.11
C GLY A 322 13.26 -20.84 -1.71
N ARG A 323 12.86 -21.74 -2.58
CA ARG A 323 12.23 -23.06 -2.49
C ARG A 323 10.92 -23.33 -3.23
N CYS A 324 10.14 -22.35 -3.67
CA CYS A 324 8.92 -22.67 -4.43
C CYS A 324 8.90 -22.14 -5.87
N SER A 325 9.75 -21.21 -6.25
CA SER A 325 9.67 -20.53 -7.55
C SER A 325 10.26 -21.35 -8.71
N ALA A 326 11.39 -21.98 -8.51
CA ALA A 326 12.11 -22.67 -9.59
C ALA A 326 11.46 -24.01 -9.97
N ARG A 327 10.92 -24.79 -9.03
CA ARG A 327 10.43 -26.14 -9.29
C ARG A 327 9.13 -26.25 -10.09
N ARG A 328 8.42 -25.17 -10.38
CA ARG A 328 7.13 -25.20 -11.09
C ARG A 328 7.09 -24.52 -12.46
N TRP A 329 8.16 -23.81 -12.83
CA TRP A 329 8.21 -23.11 -14.11
C TRP A 329 8.61 -24.00 -15.31
N PRO A 330 9.53 -24.97 -15.24
CA PRO A 330 10.14 -25.61 -16.40
C PRO A 330 9.18 -26.39 -17.29
N THR A 331 8.18 -27.05 -16.73
CA THR A 331 7.30 -27.96 -17.52
C THR A 331 6.05 -27.28 -18.07
N ARG A 332 5.70 -26.08 -17.63
CA ARG A 332 4.45 -25.40 -18.02
C ARG A 332 4.62 -24.16 -18.89
N TRP A 333 5.82 -23.65 -19.07
CA TRP A 333 6.09 -22.55 -20.00
C TRP A 333 5.75 -22.90 -21.45
N ARG A 334 5.78 -24.16 -21.80
CA ARG A 334 5.51 -24.62 -23.16
C ARG A 334 4.03 -24.80 -23.51
N ALA A 335 3.11 -24.84 -22.55
CA ALA A 335 1.73 -25.17 -22.89
C ALA A 335 0.61 -24.65 -21.94
N THR A 336 0.85 -24.06 -20.75
CA THR A 336 -0.24 -23.98 -19.76
C THR A 336 -0.28 -22.75 -18.84
N TRP A 337 0.39 -21.67 -19.16
CA TRP A 337 0.21 -20.44 -18.37
C TRP A 337 -1.25 -19.93 -18.44
N ILE A 338 -1.97 -20.37 -19.40
CA ILE A 338 -3.35 -19.99 -19.75
C ILE A 338 -4.42 -20.79 -18.98
N ARG A 339 -4.06 -21.82 -18.21
CA ARG A 339 -5.06 -22.74 -17.61
C ARG A 339 -5.35 -22.60 -16.13
N SER A 340 -4.72 -21.76 -15.35
CA SER A 340 -5.06 -21.73 -13.92
C SER A 340 -5.05 -20.34 -13.31
N SER A 341 -6.21 -19.70 -13.31
CA SER A 341 -6.60 -18.68 -12.32
C SER A 341 -6.84 -19.26 -10.90
N THR A 342 -6.49 -20.51 -10.67
CA THR A 342 -6.54 -21.14 -9.34
C THR A 342 -5.11 -21.33 -8.82
N SER A 343 -4.74 -20.54 -7.83
CA SER A 343 -3.49 -20.69 -7.07
C SER A 343 -3.38 -22.12 -6.51
N PRO A 344 -2.34 -22.89 -6.85
CA PRO A 344 -2.02 -24.08 -6.09
C PRO A 344 -1.30 -23.66 -4.81
N THR A 345 -1.87 -23.97 -3.66
CA THR A 345 -1.25 -23.86 -2.35
C THR A 345 0.07 -24.65 -2.32
N CYS A 346 1.15 -24.00 -1.91
CA CYS A 346 2.38 -24.71 -1.53
C CYS A 346 2.11 -25.61 -0.32
N PRO A 347 2.60 -26.86 -0.30
CA PRO A 347 2.51 -27.67 0.91
C PRO A 347 3.34 -27.02 2.03
N PRO A 348 2.92 -27.14 3.31
CA PRO A 348 3.65 -26.57 4.43
C PRO A 348 5.08 -27.16 4.46
N ALA A 349 6.05 -26.28 4.72
CA ALA A 349 7.46 -26.66 4.85
C ALA A 349 7.60 -27.69 5.98
N ALA A 350 8.13 -28.86 5.66
CA ALA A 350 8.50 -29.83 6.67
C ALA A 350 9.53 -29.17 7.61
N THR A 351 9.18 -29.05 8.88
CA THR A 351 10.03 -28.56 9.95
C THR A 351 11.26 -29.45 10.07
N ARG A 352 12.38 -29.08 9.47
CA ARG A 352 13.68 -29.60 9.88
C ARG A 352 14.10 -28.84 11.14
N ARG A 353 14.03 -29.50 12.28
CA ARG A 353 14.73 -29.08 13.50
C ARG A 353 16.23 -29.12 13.22
N GLY A 354 16.78 -27.97 12.86
CA GLY A 354 18.22 -27.72 12.82
C GLY A 354 18.63 -27.15 14.17
N THR A 355 19.34 -27.95 14.97
CA THR A 355 20.03 -27.49 16.18
C THR A 355 21.04 -26.41 15.80
N ILE A 356 20.75 -25.17 16.22
CA ILE A 356 21.73 -24.07 16.15
C ILE A 356 22.78 -24.35 17.22
N ARG A 357 23.97 -24.78 16.82
CA ARG A 357 25.16 -24.76 17.66
C ARG A 357 25.61 -23.32 17.82
N ALA A 358 25.50 -22.80 19.03
CA ALA A 358 26.07 -21.52 19.42
C ALA A 358 27.61 -21.64 19.34
N THR A 359 28.22 -20.76 18.54
CA THR A 359 29.68 -20.54 18.56
C THR A 359 30.03 -19.61 19.73
N PRO A 360 31.03 -19.93 20.56
CA PRO A 360 31.46 -19.06 21.65
C PRO A 360 32.17 -17.79 21.13
N PRO A 361 32.12 -16.67 21.90
CA PRO A 361 32.76 -15.42 21.49
C PRO A 361 34.29 -15.52 21.49
N ARG A 362 34.91 -14.89 20.51
CA ARG A 362 36.40 -14.75 20.46
C ARG A 362 36.86 -13.79 21.56
N PRO A 363 38.01 -14.08 22.20
CA PRO A 363 38.57 -13.17 23.17
C PRO A 363 39.18 -11.95 22.49
N SER A 364 38.96 -10.77 23.10
CA SER A 364 39.54 -9.49 22.72
C SER A 364 41.07 -9.53 22.94
N ALA A 365 41.85 -9.25 21.89
CA ALA A 365 43.25 -8.91 22.02
C ALA A 365 43.40 -7.46 22.52
N ARG A 366 44.28 -7.31 23.49
CA ARG A 366 44.75 -6.02 24.02
C ARG A 366 45.59 -5.27 23.01
#